data_51f8665422a071e26aa59436776188c5
#
_entry.id   51f8665422a071e26aa59436776188c5
#
_cell.length_a   1.000
_cell.length_b   1.000
_cell.length_c   1.000
_cell.angle_alpha   90.00
_cell.angle_beta   90.00
_cell.angle_gamma   90.00
#
_symmetry.space_group_name_H-M   'P 1'
#
loop_
_entity.id
_entity.type
_entity.pdbx_description
1 polymer ?
#
loop_
_entity_poly.entity_id
_entity_poly.type
_entity_poly.pdbx_seq_one_letter_code
_entity_poly.pdbx_strand_id
1 'polypeptide(L)'
;MLEGLAKHNGPVDNPTWALAEDNDAMDLELQSWPSLEAQIAAIADDIAYDNHDIDDRMRAGLLTLDQLLELPFIAERWQVLCDRFSDVPQARLLPELIRDQIGLMVNDVLETTRARIDSLGVQSPQDVRQAGQIIGGFSELMAEKERKLKRFMYENLYHHPKQMAAAEEGKMMVGDLVKAYREQPELMPESWVSDMPSSEPQRTRHIADFLAGMTDRYARNRHAEIFGERTGTG
;
A
#
# COMPACT_ATOMS: atom_id res chain seq x y z
N MET A 1 12.37 -2.69 12.79
CA MET A 1 11.35 -3.08 11.79
C MET A 1 9.93 -2.86 12.33
N LEU A 2 9.56 -3.42 13.47
CA LEU A 2 8.21 -3.25 14.06
C LEU A 2 7.87 -1.77 14.28
N GLU A 3 8.79 -0.98 14.81
CA GLU A 3 8.66 0.48 14.95
C GLU A 3 8.28 1.15 13.62
N GLY A 4 8.97 0.80 12.52
CA GLY A 4 8.69 1.37 11.20
C GLY A 4 7.30 1.01 10.66
N LEU A 5 6.83 -0.22 10.90
CA LEU A 5 5.47 -0.64 10.56
C LEU A 5 4.43 0.11 11.41
N ALA A 6 4.67 0.21 12.72
CA ALA A 6 3.77 0.88 13.65
C ALA A 6 3.60 2.37 13.35
N LYS A 7 4.70 3.02 12.93
CA LYS A 7 4.76 4.45 12.62
C LYS A 7 4.83 4.76 11.12
N HIS A 8 4.28 3.88 10.29
CA HIS A 8 4.30 4.03 8.82
C HIS A 8 3.78 5.40 8.35
N ASN A 9 2.77 5.93 9.01
CA ASN A 9 2.18 7.24 8.71
C ASN A 9 2.65 8.37 9.63
N GLY A 10 3.69 8.15 10.44
CA GLY A 10 4.20 9.13 11.41
C GLY A 10 3.96 8.74 12.87
N PRO A 11 4.11 9.66 13.81
CA PRO A 11 3.85 9.44 15.24
C PRO A 11 2.43 8.96 15.52
N VAL A 12 2.27 8.11 16.54
CA VAL A 12 0.98 7.55 16.96
C VAL A 12 0.64 7.99 18.37
N ASP A 13 -0.28 8.94 18.49
CA ASP A 13 -0.71 9.49 19.79
C ASP A 13 -1.72 8.59 20.50
N ASN A 14 -2.60 7.91 19.72
CA ASN A 14 -3.67 7.06 20.23
C ASN A 14 -3.56 5.65 19.62
N PRO A 15 -2.67 4.80 20.15
CA PRO A 15 -2.50 3.45 19.64
C PRO A 15 -3.78 2.62 19.87
N THR A 16 -4.06 1.71 18.94
CA THR A 16 -5.06 0.66 19.15
C THR A 16 -4.62 -0.23 20.31
N TRP A 17 -5.56 -0.97 20.90
CA TRP A 17 -5.24 -1.88 22.01
C TRP A 17 -4.11 -2.88 21.66
N ALA A 18 -4.11 -3.42 20.44
CA ALA A 18 -3.09 -4.36 19.99
C ALA A 18 -1.70 -3.68 19.86
N LEU A 19 -1.65 -2.48 19.31
CA LEU A 19 -0.40 -1.74 19.20
C LEU A 19 0.11 -1.28 20.57
N ALA A 20 -0.79 -1.01 21.53
CA ALA A 20 -0.42 -0.70 22.92
C ALA A 20 0.23 -1.92 23.60
N GLU A 21 -0.32 -3.13 23.42
CA GLU A 21 0.30 -4.37 23.92
C GLU A 21 1.69 -4.61 23.31
N ASP A 22 1.86 -4.38 22.01
CA ASP A 22 3.16 -4.49 21.34
C ASP A 22 4.16 -3.46 21.88
N ASN A 23 3.70 -2.23 22.14
CA ASN A 23 4.54 -1.16 22.71
C ASN A 23 4.92 -1.41 24.19
N ASP A 24 4.04 -2.04 24.96
CA ASP A 24 4.35 -2.44 26.34
C ASP A 24 5.40 -3.58 26.37
N ALA A 25 5.36 -4.46 25.38
CA ALA A 25 6.36 -5.53 25.26
C ALA A 25 7.71 -5.05 24.72
N MET A 26 7.72 -4.04 23.87
CA MET A 26 8.90 -3.45 23.25
C MET A 26 8.63 -1.96 23.00
N ASP A 27 9.29 -1.08 23.74
CA ASP A 27 9.14 0.36 23.53
C ASP A 27 9.41 0.76 22.06
N LEU A 28 8.35 1.10 21.35
CA LEU A 28 8.39 1.51 19.94
C LEU A 28 8.51 3.02 19.77
N GLU A 29 8.66 3.77 20.89
CA GLU A 29 8.74 5.24 20.88
C GLU A 29 7.60 5.86 20.02
N LEU A 30 6.35 5.40 20.17
CA LEU A 30 5.22 5.67 19.28
C LEU A 30 4.98 7.15 18.99
N GLN A 31 5.29 8.03 19.95
CA GLN A 31 5.09 9.48 19.84
C GLN A 31 6.23 10.20 19.12
N SER A 32 7.35 9.53 18.86
CA SER A 32 8.45 10.08 18.08
C SER A 32 8.26 9.83 16.57
N TRP A 33 8.96 10.58 15.75
CA TRP A 33 8.99 10.32 14.31
C TRP A 33 9.65 8.96 14.01
N PRO A 34 9.23 8.24 12.94
CA PRO A 34 9.87 6.99 12.54
C PRO A 34 11.34 7.22 12.14
N SER A 35 12.14 6.16 12.21
CA SER A 35 13.53 6.22 11.73
C SER A 35 13.60 6.65 10.25
N LEU A 36 14.72 7.20 9.81
CA LEU A 36 14.88 7.63 8.43
C LEU A 36 14.69 6.48 7.45
N GLU A 37 15.19 5.28 7.80
CA GLU A 37 15.00 4.07 6.99
C GLU A 37 13.50 3.73 6.85
N ALA A 38 12.72 3.87 7.90
CA ALA A 38 11.28 3.62 7.87
C ALA A 38 10.56 4.66 6.98
N GLN A 39 10.93 5.94 7.08
CA GLN A 39 10.39 7.00 6.22
C GLN A 39 10.71 6.74 4.74
N ILE A 40 11.95 6.35 4.43
CA ILE A 40 12.36 6.02 3.06
C ILE A 40 11.70 4.74 2.56
N ALA A 41 11.54 3.72 3.41
CA ALA A 41 10.86 2.48 3.03
C ALA A 41 9.38 2.75 2.67
N ALA A 42 8.68 3.59 3.45
CA ALA A 42 7.30 3.97 3.18
C ALA A 42 7.16 4.68 1.83
N ILE A 43 8.02 5.68 1.54
CA ILE A 43 7.94 6.40 0.27
C ILE A 43 8.40 5.56 -0.92
N ALA A 44 9.33 4.62 -0.72
CA ALA A 44 9.75 3.70 -1.77
C ALA A 44 8.61 2.72 -2.15
N ASP A 45 7.83 2.30 -1.17
CA ASP A 45 6.61 1.49 -1.40
C ASP A 45 5.57 2.28 -2.20
N ASP A 46 5.31 3.53 -1.82
CA ASP A 46 4.43 4.44 -2.58
C ASP A 46 4.88 4.61 -4.03
N ILE A 47 6.18 4.87 -4.27
CA ILE A 47 6.74 5.00 -5.62
C ILE A 47 6.54 3.71 -6.42
N ALA A 48 6.83 2.56 -5.82
CA ALA A 48 6.68 1.26 -6.46
C ALA A 48 5.20 0.99 -6.80
N TYR A 49 4.31 1.19 -5.84
CA TYR A 49 2.88 0.96 -5.99
C TYR A 49 2.28 1.82 -7.12
N ASP A 50 2.50 3.13 -7.10
CA ASP A 50 1.96 4.05 -8.09
C ASP A 50 2.38 3.67 -9.52
N ASN A 51 3.65 3.30 -9.70
CA ASN A 51 4.20 3.02 -11.02
C ASN A 51 3.89 1.61 -11.53
N HIS A 52 3.91 0.60 -10.65
CA HIS A 52 3.52 -0.76 -11.03
C HIS A 52 2.02 -0.87 -11.30
N ASP A 53 1.19 -0.16 -10.55
CA ASP A 53 -0.25 -0.09 -10.80
C ASP A 53 -0.57 0.48 -12.20
N ILE A 54 0.18 1.48 -12.66
CA ILE A 54 0.04 2.01 -14.03
C ILE A 54 0.39 0.91 -15.06
N ASP A 55 1.55 0.25 -14.92
CA ASP A 55 2.00 -0.79 -15.86
C ASP A 55 0.99 -1.95 -15.95
N ASP A 56 0.59 -2.48 -14.79
CA ASP A 56 -0.34 -3.60 -14.70
C ASP A 56 -1.71 -3.28 -15.32
N ARG A 57 -2.22 -2.08 -15.10
CA ARG A 57 -3.53 -1.66 -15.62
C ARG A 57 -3.49 -1.36 -17.10
N MET A 58 -2.40 -0.82 -17.60
CA MET A 58 -2.21 -0.66 -19.03
C MET A 58 -2.12 -2.02 -19.73
N ARG A 59 -1.41 -2.99 -19.14
CA ARG A 59 -1.36 -4.39 -19.64
C ARG A 59 -2.72 -5.07 -19.61
N ALA A 60 -3.51 -4.80 -18.57
CA ALA A 60 -4.88 -5.32 -18.45
C ALA A 60 -5.91 -4.62 -19.35
N GLY A 61 -5.52 -3.56 -20.08
CA GLY A 61 -6.42 -2.76 -20.90
C GLY A 61 -7.44 -1.95 -20.10
N LEU A 62 -7.16 -1.70 -18.82
CA LEU A 62 -8.00 -0.91 -17.92
C LEU A 62 -7.63 0.58 -17.93
N LEU A 63 -6.45 0.91 -18.43
CA LEU A 63 -5.92 2.25 -18.59
C LEU A 63 -5.31 2.36 -19.98
N THR A 64 -5.51 3.51 -20.65
CA THR A 64 -4.91 3.80 -21.96
C THR A 64 -3.81 4.85 -21.81
N LEU A 65 -2.87 4.87 -22.77
CA LEU A 65 -1.84 5.90 -22.81
C LEU A 65 -2.46 7.30 -22.92
N ASP A 66 -3.50 7.48 -23.76
CA ASP A 66 -4.14 8.77 -23.94
C ASP A 66 -4.70 9.33 -22.63
N GLN A 67 -5.33 8.47 -21.81
CA GLN A 67 -5.80 8.84 -20.47
C GLN A 67 -4.63 9.24 -19.55
N LEU A 68 -3.54 8.47 -19.56
CA LEU A 68 -2.36 8.79 -18.73
C LEU A 68 -1.71 10.12 -19.14
N LEU A 69 -1.73 10.45 -20.43
CA LEU A 69 -1.22 11.71 -20.97
C LEU A 69 -2.08 12.95 -20.65
N GLU A 70 -3.26 12.78 -20.05
CA GLU A 70 -4.03 13.88 -19.47
C GLU A 70 -3.29 14.54 -18.27
N LEU A 71 -2.34 13.82 -17.67
CA LEU A 71 -1.45 14.36 -16.64
C LEU A 71 -0.29 15.14 -17.30
N PRO A 72 -0.22 16.48 -17.16
CA PRO A 72 0.75 17.29 -17.90
C PRO A 72 2.20 16.86 -17.67
N PHE A 73 2.57 16.50 -16.45
CA PHE A 73 3.94 16.07 -16.12
C PHE A 73 4.31 14.72 -16.75
N ILE A 74 3.33 13.84 -16.99
CA ILE A 74 3.53 12.57 -17.72
C ILE A 74 3.64 12.87 -19.22
N ALA A 75 2.77 13.72 -19.75
CA ALA A 75 2.80 14.12 -21.16
C ALA A 75 4.13 14.79 -21.55
N GLU A 76 4.68 15.65 -20.69
CA GLU A 76 6.01 16.25 -20.88
C GLU A 76 7.11 15.18 -20.95
N ARG A 77 7.09 14.20 -20.05
CA ARG A 77 8.08 13.10 -20.05
C ARG A 77 7.93 12.19 -21.26
N TRP A 78 6.70 11.90 -21.64
CA TRP A 78 6.41 11.14 -22.85
C TRP A 78 6.97 11.81 -24.10
N GLN A 79 6.79 13.12 -24.25
CA GLN A 79 7.34 13.88 -25.38
C GLN A 79 8.86 13.79 -25.41
N VAL A 80 9.53 13.98 -24.28
CA VAL A 80 10.99 13.85 -24.17
C VAL A 80 11.48 12.45 -24.61
N LEU A 81 10.75 11.40 -24.23
CA LEU A 81 11.09 10.04 -24.64
C LEU A 81 10.87 9.81 -26.14
N CYS A 82 9.76 10.31 -26.70
CA CYS A 82 9.49 10.24 -28.13
C CYS A 82 10.56 10.96 -28.96
N ASP A 83 11.00 12.13 -28.52
CA ASP A 83 12.04 12.89 -29.20
C ASP A 83 13.40 12.17 -29.11
N ARG A 84 13.68 11.56 -27.97
CA ARG A 84 14.93 10.82 -27.74
C ARG A 84 15.01 9.49 -28.51
N PHE A 85 13.88 8.83 -28.69
CA PHE A 85 13.75 7.49 -29.25
C PHE A 85 12.80 7.48 -30.46
N SER A 86 13.04 8.38 -31.43
CA SER A 86 12.17 8.60 -32.60
C SER A 86 11.90 7.34 -33.44
N ASP A 87 12.84 6.38 -33.46
CA ASP A 87 12.78 5.17 -34.25
C ASP A 87 12.19 3.96 -33.49
N VAL A 88 11.81 4.17 -32.19
CA VAL A 88 11.26 3.09 -31.34
C VAL A 88 9.74 3.13 -31.38
N PRO A 89 9.08 1.98 -31.64
CA PRO A 89 7.61 1.92 -31.57
C PRO A 89 7.07 2.36 -30.18
N GLN A 90 6.04 3.16 -30.14
CA GLN A 90 5.45 3.71 -28.90
C GLN A 90 5.13 2.63 -27.85
N ALA A 91 4.68 1.44 -28.28
CA ALA A 91 4.42 0.33 -27.38
C ALA A 91 5.66 -0.13 -26.57
N ARG A 92 6.85 0.15 -27.05
CA ARG A 92 8.11 -0.12 -26.33
C ARG A 92 8.59 1.04 -25.47
N LEU A 93 8.02 2.23 -25.64
CA LEU A 93 8.37 3.41 -24.85
C LEU A 93 7.64 3.46 -23.51
N LEU A 94 6.52 2.72 -23.36
CA LEU A 94 5.77 2.71 -22.11
C LEU A 94 6.59 2.19 -20.91
N PRO A 95 7.28 1.03 -20.98
CA PRO A 95 8.15 0.60 -19.89
C PRO A 95 9.27 1.62 -19.61
N GLU A 96 9.72 2.35 -20.62
CA GLU A 96 10.72 3.41 -20.47
C GLU A 96 10.14 4.64 -19.75
N LEU A 97 8.89 5.00 -20.03
CA LEU A 97 8.19 6.06 -19.31
C LEU A 97 8.06 5.73 -17.80
N ILE A 98 7.65 4.50 -17.48
CA ILE A 98 7.54 4.04 -16.10
C ILE A 98 8.91 4.10 -15.39
N ARG A 99 9.97 3.61 -16.05
CA ARG A 99 11.34 3.65 -15.50
C ARG A 99 11.84 5.07 -15.28
N ASP A 100 11.60 5.96 -16.24
CA ASP A 100 11.95 7.37 -16.14
C ASP A 100 11.20 8.06 -15.00
N GLN A 101 9.91 7.78 -14.85
CA GLN A 101 9.09 8.29 -13.75
C GLN A 101 9.61 7.83 -12.39
N ILE A 102 9.88 6.54 -12.21
CA ILE A 102 10.50 6.01 -10.98
C ILE A 102 11.83 6.72 -10.71
N GLY A 103 12.68 6.85 -11.73
CA GLY A 103 13.97 7.53 -11.60
C GLY A 103 13.86 8.98 -11.14
N LEU A 104 12.90 9.73 -11.67
CA LEU A 104 12.63 11.11 -11.25
C LEU A 104 12.15 11.19 -9.80
N MET A 105 11.21 10.32 -9.40
CA MET A 105 10.69 10.28 -8.04
C MET A 105 11.79 9.91 -7.03
N VAL A 106 12.58 8.88 -7.32
CA VAL A 106 13.69 8.44 -6.46
C VAL A 106 14.74 9.54 -6.31
N ASN A 107 15.15 10.18 -7.40
CA ASN A 107 16.14 11.26 -7.34
C ASN A 107 15.62 12.46 -6.54
N ASP A 108 14.36 12.83 -6.70
CA ASP A 108 13.74 13.92 -5.94
C ASP A 108 13.74 13.61 -4.43
N VAL A 109 13.39 12.37 -4.04
CA VAL A 109 13.45 11.92 -2.63
C VAL A 109 14.86 12.01 -2.08
N LEU A 110 15.86 11.54 -2.83
CA LEU A 110 17.27 11.57 -2.41
C LEU A 110 17.78 12.98 -2.20
N GLU A 111 17.53 13.87 -3.17
CA GLU A 111 17.97 15.27 -3.11
C GLU A 111 17.26 16.03 -1.98
N THR A 112 15.94 15.88 -1.88
CA THR A 112 15.13 16.55 -0.87
C THR A 112 15.45 16.07 0.54
N THR A 113 15.60 14.76 0.73
CA THR A 113 15.96 14.18 2.02
C THR A 113 17.32 14.67 2.47
N ARG A 114 18.32 14.68 1.57
CA ARG A 114 19.66 15.19 1.87
C ARG A 114 19.63 16.66 2.28
N ALA A 115 18.93 17.50 1.50
CA ALA A 115 18.79 18.91 1.82
C ALA A 115 18.11 19.15 3.19
N ARG A 116 17.11 18.34 3.55
CA ARG A 116 16.46 18.42 4.88
C ARG A 116 17.40 17.99 6.01
N ILE A 117 18.17 16.92 5.85
CA ILE A 117 19.20 16.48 6.81
C ILE A 117 20.18 17.61 7.07
N ASP A 118 20.72 18.22 6.00
CA ASP A 118 21.69 19.29 6.10
C ASP A 118 21.09 20.54 6.77
N SER A 119 19.90 20.94 6.37
CA SER A 119 19.22 22.16 6.90
C SER A 119 18.82 22.04 8.36
N LEU A 120 18.47 20.83 8.82
CA LEU A 120 18.08 20.55 10.20
C LEU A 120 19.27 20.17 11.10
N GLY A 121 20.47 20.00 10.50
CA GLY A 121 21.66 19.61 11.24
C GLY A 121 21.58 18.20 11.85
N VAL A 122 20.84 17.29 11.23
CA VAL A 122 20.64 15.92 11.69
C VAL A 122 21.95 15.14 11.60
N GLN A 123 22.40 14.58 12.73
CA GLN A 123 23.66 13.83 12.83
C GLN A 123 23.49 12.44 13.44
N SER A 124 22.32 12.13 13.98
CA SER A 124 22.03 10.86 14.65
C SER A 124 20.62 10.36 14.37
N PRO A 125 20.36 9.06 14.56
CA PRO A 125 19.00 8.52 14.51
C PRO A 125 18.03 9.20 15.48
N GLN A 126 18.55 9.66 16.62
CA GLN A 126 17.75 10.36 17.63
C GLN A 126 17.31 11.75 17.13
N ASP A 127 18.17 12.46 16.41
CA ASP A 127 17.80 13.74 15.81
C ASP A 127 16.65 13.57 14.81
N VAL A 128 16.63 12.46 14.05
CA VAL A 128 15.53 12.11 13.14
C VAL A 128 14.21 11.95 13.91
N ARG A 129 14.23 11.19 15.02
CA ARG A 129 13.04 10.95 15.85
C ARG A 129 12.50 12.23 16.49
N GLN A 130 13.37 13.18 16.79
CA GLN A 130 13.04 14.44 17.46
C GLN A 130 12.90 15.63 16.52
N ALA A 131 13.00 15.42 15.19
CA ALA A 131 12.99 16.50 14.21
C ALA A 131 11.67 17.31 14.16
N GLY A 132 10.60 16.81 14.77
CA GLY A 132 9.29 17.47 14.75
C GLY A 132 8.59 17.44 13.39
N GLN A 133 9.20 16.81 12.38
CA GLN A 133 8.68 16.70 11.03
C GLN A 133 9.29 15.50 10.31
N ILE A 134 8.68 15.12 9.19
CA ILE A 134 9.21 14.10 8.29
C ILE A 134 10.45 14.63 7.56
N ILE A 135 11.52 13.85 7.52
CA ILE A 135 12.78 14.18 6.84
C ILE A 135 12.83 13.51 5.46
N GLY A 136 12.60 12.20 5.43
CA GLY A 136 12.55 11.44 4.19
C GLY A 136 11.27 11.72 3.40
N GLY A 137 11.41 12.18 2.16
CA GLY A 137 10.21 12.45 1.36
C GLY A 137 10.46 13.30 0.12
N PHE A 138 9.40 13.51 -0.63
CA PHE A 138 9.39 14.34 -1.83
C PHE A 138 9.58 15.84 -1.53
N SER A 139 10.06 16.56 -2.54
CA SER A 139 9.89 18.01 -2.63
C SER A 139 8.40 18.37 -2.72
N GLU A 140 8.05 19.62 -2.40
CA GLU A 140 6.66 20.08 -2.53
C GLU A 140 6.12 19.90 -3.96
N LEU A 141 6.96 20.17 -4.96
CA LEU A 141 6.59 20.03 -6.36
C LEU A 141 6.34 18.57 -6.75
N MET A 142 7.20 17.65 -6.32
CA MET A 142 7.01 16.23 -6.62
C MET A 142 5.85 15.65 -5.83
N ALA A 143 5.67 16.02 -4.58
CA ALA A 143 4.51 15.62 -3.78
C ALA A 143 3.17 16.11 -4.38
N GLU A 144 3.15 17.27 -5.04
CA GLU A 144 1.95 17.73 -5.77
C GLU A 144 1.69 16.86 -7.02
N LYS A 145 2.73 16.51 -7.77
CA LYS A 145 2.62 15.61 -8.94
C LYS A 145 2.12 14.22 -8.53
N GLU A 146 2.68 13.67 -7.46
CA GLU A 146 2.30 12.37 -6.93
C GLU A 146 0.84 12.36 -6.44
N ARG A 147 0.40 13.40 -5.71
CA ARG A 147 -1.02 13.53 -5.33
C ARG A 147 -1.96 13.61 -6.53
N LYS A 148 -1.54 14.29 -7.61
CA LYS A 148 -2.33 14.34 -8.87
C LYS A 148 -2.38 12.96 -9.52
N LEU A 149 -1.26 12.22 -9.53
CA LEU A 149 -1.20 10.86 -10.04
C LEU A 149 -2.11 9.93 -9.23
N LYS A 150 -2.00 9.91 -7.91
CA LYS A 150 -2.87 9.11 -7.04
C LYS A 150 -4.35 9.43 -7.22
N ARG A 151 -4.70 10.71 -7.34
CA ARG A 151 -6.09 11.13 -7.61
C ARG A 151 -6.57 10.62 -8.96
N PHE A 152 -5.77 10.77 -10.02
CA PHE A 152 -6.08 10.27 -11.34
C PHE A 152 -6.29 8.74 -11.32
N MET A 153 -5.40 8.00 -10.66
CA MET A 153 -5.52 6.55 -10.49
C MET A 153 -6.79 6.19 -9.72
N TYR A 154 -7.11 6.93 -8.67
CA TYR A 154 -8.33 6.71 -7.88
C TYR A 154 -9.59 6.90 -8.74
N GLU A 155 -9.69 8.02 -9.45
CA GLU A 155 -10.88 8.38 -10.26
C GLU A 155 -11.08 7.44 -11.45
N ASN A 156 -10.00 7.04 -12.12
CA ASN A 156 -10.10 6.23 -13.34
C ASN A 156 -10.11 4.72 -13.11
N LEU A 157 -9.65 4.24 -11.95
CA LEU A 157 -9.35 2.82 -11.78
C LEU A 157 -10.11 2.17 -10.62
N TYR A 158 -10.19 2.81 -9.45
CA TYR A 158 -10.87 2.18 -8.31
C TYR A 158 -12.40 2.14 -8.47
N HIS A 159 -12.95 2.98 -9.36
CA HIS A 159 -14.38 2.98 -9.70
C HIS A 159 -14.72 2.17 -10.96
N HIS A 160 -13.76 1.42 -11.52
CA HIS A 160 -14.06 0.58 -12.68
C HIS A 160 -15.05 -0.53 -12.27
N PRO A 161 -16.20 -0.70 -12.98
CA PRO A 161 -17.29 -1.60 -12.56
C PRO A 161 -16.85 -3.03 -12.26
N LYS A 162 -15.89 -3.57 -13.05
CA LYS A 162 -15.34 -4.93 -12.83
C LYS A 162 -14.58 -5.05 -11.51
N GLN A 163 -13.84 -4.00 -11.11
CA GLN A 163 -13.09 -4.01 -9.86
C GLN A 163 -14.02 -3.83 -8.66
N MET A 164 -15.00 -2.93 -8.78
CA MET A 164 -16.02 -2.76 -7.75
C MET A 164 -16.78 -4.05 -7.49
N ALA A 165 -17.17 -4.77 -8.54
CA ALA A 165 -17.85 -6.06 -8.39
C ALA A 165 -16.97 -7.11 -7.69
N ALA A 166 -15.69 -7.23 -8.07
CA ALA A 166 -14.75 -8.17 -7.44
C ALA A 166 -14.45 -7.81 -5.99
N ALA A 167 -14.30 -6.51 -5.69
CA ALA A 167 -14.09 -6.03 -4.32
C ALA A 167 -15.30 -6.30 -3.42
N GLU A 168 -16.52 -6.09 -3.92
CA GLU A 168 -17.74 -6.36 -3.17
C GLU A 168 -17.94 -7.87 -2.93
N GLU A 169 -17.67 -8.71 -3.94
CA GLU A 169 -17.65 -10.17 -3.77
C GLU A 169 -16.66 -10.60 -2.68
N GLY A 170 -15.42 -10.07 -2.73
CA GLY A 170 -14.40 -10.35 -1.72
C GLY A 170 -14.81 -9.91 -0.33
N LYS A 171 -15.40 -8.74 -0.19
CA LYS A 171 -15.90 -8.18 1.07
C LYS A 171 -17.01 -9.03 1.68
N MET A 172 -17.97 -9.48 0.86
CA MET A 172 -19.03 -10.38 1.29
C MET A 172 -18.44 -11.72 1.74
N MET A 173 -17.56 -12.32 0.96
CA MET A 173 -16.92 -13.59 1.29
C MET A 173 -16.15 -13.53 2.61
N VAL A 174 -15.33 -12.50 2.82
CA VAL A 174 -14.61 -12.31 4.08
C VAL A 174 -15.58 -12.11 5.24
N GLY A 175 -16.64 -11.32 5.05
CA GLY A 175 -17.66 -11.12 6.07
C GLY A 175 -18.40 -12.40 6.48
N ASP A 176 -18.74 -13.24 5.50
CA ASP A 176 -19.35 -14.55 5.72
C ASP A 176 -18.43 -15.48 6.52
N LEU A 177 -17.12 -15.53 6.13
CA LEU A 177 -16.13 -16.35 6.83
C LEU A 177 -15.88 -15.87 8.27
N VAL A 178 -15.77 -14.56 8.50
CA VAL A 178 -15.67 -14.01 9.86
C VAL A 178 -16.84 -14.44 10.72
N LYS A 179 -18.05 -14.33 10.19
CA LYS A 179 -19.28 -14.72 10.92
C LYS A 179 -19.27 -16.22 11.22
N ALA A 180 -18.96 -17.07 10.23
CA ALA A 180 -18.91 -18.50 10.40
C ALA A 180 -17.90 -18.92 11.48
N TYR A 181 -16.68 -18.41 11.46
CA TYR A 181 -15.65 -18.76 12.45
C TYR A 181 -15.91 -18.18 13.84
N ARG A 182 -16.67 -17.07 13.95
CA ARG A 182 -17.13 -16.57 15.26
C ARG A 182 -18.20 -17.46 15.86
N GLU A 183 -19.14 -17.94 15.05
CA GLU A 183 -20.27 -18.79 15.49
C GLU A 183 -19.85 -20.25 15.67
N GLN A 184 -18.97 -20.75 14.82
CA GLN A 184 -18.49 -22.15 14.77
C GLN A 184 -16.96 -22.20 14.60
N PRO A 185 -16.21 -21.95 15.69
CA PRO A 185 -14.73 -21.95 15.61
C PRO A 185 -14.12 -23.26 15.11
N GLU A 186 -14.81 -24.38 15.34
CA GLU A 186 -14.40 -25.71 14.88
C GLU A 186 -14.30 -25.85 13.36
N LEU A 187 -14.79 -24.87 12.60
CA LEU A 187 -14.58 -24.80 11.16
C LEU A 187 -13.16 -24.38 10.78
N MET A 188 -12.38 -23.82 11.72
CA MET A 188 -10.96 -23.55 11.52
C MET A 188 -10.11 -24.83 11.73
N PRO A 189 -8.86 -24.85 11.24
CA PRO A 189 -7.94 -25.94 11.53
C PRO A 189 -7.73 -26.14 13.04
N GLU A 190 -7.53 -27.39 13.49
CA GLU A 190 -7.41 -27.75 14.91
C GLU A 190 -6.36 -26.91 15.66
N SER A 191 -5.22 -26.60 15.01
CA SER A 191 -4.17 -25.75 15.60
C SER A 191 -4.66 -24.35 15.91
N TRP A 192 -5.51 -23.77 15.07
CA TRP A 192 -6.09 -22.45 15.29
C TRP A 192 -7.19 -22.46 16.35
N VAL A 193 -7.93 -23.55 16.42
CA VAL A 193 -8.97 -23.73 17.45
C VAL A 193 -8.35 -23.87 18.83
N SER A 194 -7.26 -24.67 18.96
CA SER A 194 -6.58 -24.91 20.24
C SER A 194 -5.96 -23.64 20.84
N ASP A 195 -5.46 -22.76 19.98
CA ASP A 195 -4.79 -21.53 20.40
C ASP A 195 -5.73 -20.32 20.51
N MET A 196 -7.05 -20.55 20.29
CA MET A 196 -8.03 -19.48 20.30
C MET A 196 -8.22 -18.85 21.69
N PRO A 197 -8.05 -17.51 21.82
CA PRO A 197 -8.36 -16.81 23.06
C PRO A 197 -9.84 -16.93 23.44
N SER A 198 -10.11 -17.00 24.75
CA SER A 198 -11.47 -17.14 25.29
C SER A 198 -12.23 -15.81 25.37
N SER A 199 -11.51 -14.69 25.34
CA SER A 199 -12.08 -13.33 25.55
C SER A 199 -11.92 -12.43 24.33
N GLU A 200 -12.85 -11.47 24.21
CA GLU A 200 -12.73 -10.37 23.27
C GLU A 200 -11.81 -9.25 23.87
N PRO A 201 -11.10 -8.50 23.05
CA PRO A 201 -11.08 -8.51 21.58
C PRO A 201 -10.11 -9.52 20.96
N GLN A 202 -9.31 -10.24 21.77
CA GLN A 202 -8.27 -11.17 21.32
C GLN A 202 -8.83 -12.29 20.45
N ARG A 203 -10.01 -12.82 20.80
CA ARG A 203 -10.69 -13.84 20.00
C ARG A 203 -11.02 -13.36 18.59
N THR A 204 -11.60 -12.17 18.45
CA THR A 204 -11.88 -11.60 17.12
C THR A 204 -10.59 -11.32 16.35
N ARG A 205 -9.53 -10.86 17.01
CA ARG A 205 -8.22 -10.65 16.39
C ARG A 205 -7.62 -11.96 15.86
N HIS A 206 -7.69 -13.03 16.65
CA HIS A 206 -7.19 -14.36 16.24
C HIS A 206 -7.88 -14.87 14.97
N ILE A 207 -9.20 -14.68 14.85
CA ILE A 207 -9.95 -15.01 13.64
C ILE A 207 -9.51 -14.12 12.46
N ALA A 208 -9.30 -12.82 12.70
CA ALA A 208 -8.81 -11.91 11.67
C ALA A 208 -7.40 -12.28 11.17
N ASP A 209 -6.51 -12.67 12.07
CA ASP A 209 -5.15 -13.13 11.73
C ASP A 209 -5.18 -14.43 10.90
N PHE A 210 -6.08 -15.36 11.23
CA PHE A 210 -6.31 -16.56 10.42
C PHE A 210 -6.74 -16.20 8.99
N LEU A 211 -7.72 -15.30 8.85
CA LEU A 211 -8.21 -14.85 7.55
C LEU A 211 -7.15 -14.07 6.77
N ALA A 212 -6.41 -13.20 7.43
CA ALA A 212 -5.33 -12.43 6.81
C ALA A 212 -4.18 -13.31 6.25
N GLY A 213 -3.99 -14.49 6.84
CA GLY A 213 -3.03 -15.49 6.34
C GLY A 213 -3.51 -16.30 5.14
N MET A 214 -4.76 -16.13 4.69
CA MET A 214 -5.29 -16.87 3.55
C MET A 214 -4.87 -16.23 2.22
N THR A 215 -4.61 -17.07 1.22
CA THR A 215 -4.63 -16.62 -0.17
C THR A 215 -6.08 -16.51 -0.65
N ASP A 216 -6.34 -15.68 -1.67
CA ASP A 216 -7.67 -15.55 -2.27
C ASP A 216 -8.27 -16.90 -2.68
N ARG A 217 -7.44 -17.76 -3.26
CA ARG A 217 -7.87 -19.11 -3.67
C ARG A 217 -8.28 -19.95 -2.47
N TYR A 218 -7.53 -19.91 -1.38
CA TYR A 218 -7.85 -20.66 -0.16
C TYR A 218 -9.14 -20.12 0.47
N ALA A 219 -9.30 -18.83 0.57
CA ALA A 219 -10.51 -18.19 1.11
C ALA A 219 -11.77 -18.57 0.28
N ARG A 220 -11.68 -18.55 -1.06
CA ARG A 220 -12.78 -18.99 -1.95
C ARG A 220 -13.15 -20.46 -1.73
N ASN A 221 -12.17 -21.33 -1.65
CA ASN A 221 -12.40 -22.77 -1.39
C ASN A 221 -13.06 -22.97 -0.03
N ARG A 222 -12.56 -22.31 1.02
CA ARG A 222 -13.16 -22.39 2.37
C ARG A 222 -14.59 -21.88 2.41
N HIS A 223 -14.85 -20.76 1.72
CA HIS A 223 -16.20 -20.22 1.60
C HIS A 223 -17.16 -21.21 0.90
N ALA A 224 -16.70 -21.82 -0.22
CA ALA A 224 -17.49 -22.81 -0.94
C ALA A 224 -17.75 -24.09 -0.11
N GLU A 225 -16.78 -24.55 0.69
CA GLU A 225 -16.93 -25.69 1.59
C GLU A 225 -17.97 -25.44 2.68
N ILE A 226 -18.00 -24.24 3.26
CA ILE A 226 -18.89 -23.88 4.37
C ILE A 226 -20.30 -23.53 3.89
N PHE A 227 -20.41 -22.77 2.80
CA PHE A 227 -21.68 -22.20 2.34
C PHE A 227 -22.23 -22.84 1.05
N GLY A 228 -21.48 -23.77 0.43
CA GLY A 228 -21.76 -24.31 -0.91
C GLY A 228 -21.27 -23.39 -2.02
N GLU A 229 -21.10 -23.94 -3.23
CA GLU A 229 -20.77 -23.12 -4.39
C GLU A 229 -21.94 -22.14 -4.64
N ARG A 230 -21.65 -20.85 -4.62
CA ARG A 230 -22.56 -19.86 -5.18
C ARG A 230 -22.61 -20.09 -6.68
N THR A 231 -23.66 -20.76 -7.16
CA THR A 231 -23.94 -20.81 -8.61
C THR A 231 -24.06 -19.37 -9.09
N GLY A 232 -23.00 -18.87 -9.75
CA GLY A 232 -23.00 -17.56 -10.37
C GLY A 232 -24.14 -17.52 -11.37
N THR A 233 -25.13 -16.69 -11.09
CA THR A 233 -26.07 -16.22 -12.11
C THR A 233 -25.25 -15.39 -13.09
N GLY A 234 -25.23 -15.87 -14.36
CA GLY A 234 -24.52 -15.42 -15.52
C GLY A 234 -24.57 -13.93 -15.90
#